data_62a60201b0be42614ea1b8f510e07eb0
#
_entry.id   62a60201b0be42614ea1b8f510e07eb0
#
_cell.length_a   1.000
_cell.length_b   1.000
_cell.length_c   1.000
_cell.angle_alpha   90.00
_cell.angle_beta   90.00
_cell.angle_gamma   90.00
#
_symmetry.space_group_name_H-M   'P 1'
#
loop_
_entity.id
_entity.type
_entity.pdbx_description
1 polymer ?
#
loop_
_entity_poly.entity_id
_entity_poly.type
_entity_poly.pdbx_seq_one_letter_code
_entity_poly.pdbx_strand_id
1 'polypeptide(L)'
;WQDVPGEHRALLRRLIVIQGDTEPASVEQQRHLGKTAPSLYDMRNLFQVNVEEGRHLWAMVYLLQKYFGRDGREEADELLRRRSGSEDSPRMLGAFNEATPDWLSFFMFTYFTDRDGKMQLHSLAQSGFDPLSRTCRFMLTEEAHHMFVGETGITRVVQRTCDAMKEAGIDDPFAIDKVRALGVIDLPTIQKKLHLHYSLSLDLFGSEVSTNAANAFNNGLKGRYQETKIDDDHRLDNSTYPVLKFIDGQIKLVDEPALTALNMRLRDDYTQDCAKGLLRWNKVISTAGIAFELKLPHTAFHRQIGEFKDVHASPEGVIVDDATWAKKRN
;
A
#
# COMPACT_ATOMS: atom_id res chain seq x y z
N TRP A 1 10.21 -20.17 24.05
CA TRP A 1 9.12 -20.24 23.08
C TRP A 1 7.93 -21.07 23.58
N GLN A 2 8.19 -22.23 24.20
CA GLN A 2 7.13 -23.11 24.72
C GLN A 2 6.30 -22.46 25.83
N ASP A 3 6.86 -21.52 26.55
CA ASP A 3 6.22 -20.78 27.65
C ASP A 3 5.31 -19.63 27.15
N VAL A 4 5.35 -19.32 25.84
CA VAL A 4 4.47 -18.31 25.24
C VAL A 4 3.04 -18.86 25.13
N PRO A 5 2.01 -18.15 25.63
CA PRO A 5 0.62 -18.59 25.55
C PRO A 5 0.19 -18.95 24.10
N GLY A 6 -0.63 -19.99 23.97
CA GLY A 6 -1.04 -20.52 22.67
C GLY A 6 -1.76 -19.49 21.79
N GLU A 7 -2.57 -18.64 22.40
CA GLU A 7 -3.28 -17.53 21.71
C GLU A 7 -2.31 -16.48 21.14
N HIS A 8 -1.25 -16.12 21.88
CA HIS A 8 -0.22 -15.20 21.40
C HIS A 8 0.56 -15.82 20.23
N ARG A 9 0.87 -17.13 20.31
CA ARG A 9 1.52 -17.84 19.20
C ARG A 9 0.64 -17.91 17.96
N ALA A 10 -0.66 -18.14 18.13
CA ALA A 10 -1.61 -18.17 17.03
C ALA A 10 -1.73 -16.80 16.35
N LEU A 11 -1.83 -15.73 17.14
CA LEU A 11 -1.89 -14.36 16.62
C LEU A 11 -0.58 -13.99 15.89
N LEU A 12 0.56 -14.30 16.48
CA LEU A 12 1.87 -14.06 15.86
C LEU A 12 2.02 -14.83 14.54
N ARG A 13 1.63 -16.12 14.50
CA ARG A 13 1.62 -16.91 13.27
C ARG A 13 0.80 -16.23 12.18
N ARG A 14 -0.42 -15.76 12.52
CA ARG A 14 -1.29 -15.06 11.58
C ARG A 14 -0.65 -13.78 11.03
N LEU A 15 0.03 -12.99 11.86
CA LEU A 15 0.75 -11.80 11.41
C LEU A 15 1.85 -12.15 10.41
N ILE A 16 2.62 -13.21 10.66
CA ILE A 16 3.68 -13.69 9.77
C ILE A 16 3.08 -14.21 8.45
N VAL A 17 1.97 -14.95 8.50
CA VAL A 17 1.27 -15.46 7.31
C VAL A 17 0.77 -14.31 6.45
N ILE A 18 0.10 -13.31 7.04
CA ILE A 18 -0.41 -12.14 6.30
C ILE A 18 0.74 -11.40 5.63
N GLN A 19 1.84 -11.13 6.35
CA GLN A 19 3.01 -10.48 5.75
C GLN A 19 3.63 -11.34 4.66
N GLY A 20 3.81 -12.64 4.88
CA GLY A 20 4.41 -13.54 3.88
C GLY A 20 3.55 -13.73 2.62
N ASP A 21 2.24 -13.51 2.69
CA ASP A 21 1.33 -13.64 1.54
C ASP A 21 1.41 -12.43 0.59
N THR A 22 1.93 -11.31 1.06
CA THR A 22 2.09 -10.10 0.23
C THR A 22 3.28 -10.19 -0.72
N GLU A 23 4.38 -10.77 -0.27
CA GLU A 23 5.68 -10.78 -0.93
C GLU A 23 5.69 -11.44 -2.34
N PRO A 24 5.12 -12.64 -2.53
CA PRO A 24 5.16 -13.29 -3.85
C PRO A 24 4.22 -12.63 -4.87
N ALA A 25 3.27 -11.84 -4.41
CA ALA A 25 2.30 -11.18 -5.29
C ALA A 25 2.98 -10.21 -6.26
N SER A 26 3.90 -9.38 -5.77
CA SER A 26 4.68 -8.45 -6.60
C SER A 26 5.46 -9.20 -7.69
N VAL A 27 6.14 -10.28 -7.33
CA VAL A 27 6.89 -11.11 -8.29
C VAL A 27 5.96 -11.68 -9.37
N GLU A 28 4.82 -12.25 -8.97
CA GLU A 28 3.85 -12.87 -9.90
C GLU A 28 3.25 -11.86 -10.86
N GLN A 29 2.89 -10.68 -10.38
CA GLN A 29 2.23 -9.63 -11.16
C GLN A 29 3.19 -8.88 -12.07
N GLN A 30 4.43 -8.66 -11.64
CA GLN A 30 5.36 -7.70 -12.25
C GLN A 30 6.39 -8.34 -13.20
N ARG A 31 6.75 -9.62 -13.00
CA ARG A 31 7.81 -10.29 -13.77
C ARG A 31 7.66 -10.19 -15.30
N HIS A 32 6.44 -10.06 -15.79
CA HIS A 32 6.15 -9.96 -17.23
C HIS A 32 6.64 -8.66 -17.85
N LEU A 33 6.76 -7.61 -17.04
CA LEU A 33 7.16 -6.28 -17.49
C LEU A 33 8.61 -6.23 -17.99
N GLY A 34 9.44 -7.20 -17.60
CA GLY A 34 10.80 -7.32 -18.14
C GLY A 34 10.86 -7.42 -19.66
N LYS A 35 9.79 -7.89 -20.32
CA LYS A 35 9.71 -7.98 -21.79
C LYS A 35 9.50 -6.62 -22.47
N THR A 36 8.99 -5.63 -21.76
CA THR A 36 8.65 -4.30 -22.27
C THR A 36 9.37 -3.19 -21.51
N ALA A 37 10.54 -3.52 -20.92
CA ALA A 37 11.29 -2.56 -20.11
C ALA A 37 11.68 -1.33 -20.93
N PRO A 38 11.37 -0.11 -20.46
CA PRO A 38 11.72 1.13 -21.16
C PRO A 38 13.24 1.31 -21.32
N SER A 39 14.02 0.74 -20.40
CA SER A 39 15.48 0.78 -20.41
C SER A 39 16.08 -0.42 -19.67
N LEU A 40 17.38 -0.65 -19.86
CA LEU A 40 18.13 -1.64 -19.06
C LEU A 40 18.19 -1.26 -17.58
N TYR A 41 18.13 0.03 -17.26
CA TYR A 41 18.04 0.51 -15.89
C TYR A 41 16.73 0.08 -15.23
N ASP A 42 15.61 0.24 -15.93
CA ASP A 42 14.29 -0.17 -15.42
C ASP A 42 14.20 -1.69 -15.26
N MET A 43 14.71 -2.44 -16.25
CA MET A 43 14.76 -3.90 -16.17
C MET A 43 15.59 -4.38 -14.98
N ARG A 44 16.73 -3.77 -14.70
CA ARG A 44 17.56 -4.06 -13.54
C ARG A 44 16.79 -3.81 -12.24
N ASN A 45 16.13 -2.66 -12.11
CA ASN A 45 15.34 -2.32 -10.93
C ASN A 45 14.19 -3.32 -10.71
N LEU A 46 13.45 -3.68 -11.77
CA LEU A 46 12.40 -4.70 -11.70
C LEU A 46 12.91 -6.03 -11.14
N PHE A 47 14.03 -6.52 -11.69
CA PHE A 47 14.59 -7.80 -11.24
C PHE A 47 15.16 -7.72 -9.83
N GLN A 48 15.74 -6.59 -9.44
CA GLN A 48 16.21 -6.38 -8.08
C GLN A 48 15.05 -6.42 -7.09
N VAL A 49 13.98 -5.66 -7.33
CA VAL A 49 12.75 -5.68 -6.51
C VAL A 49 12.22 -7.12 -6.41
N ASN A 50 12.04 -7.81 -7.53
CA ASN A 50 11.51 -9.18 -7.52
C ASN A 50 12.37 -10.18 -6.73
N VAL A 51 13.70 -10.03 -6.74
CA VAL A 51 14.62 -10.87 -5.95
C VAL A 51 14.51 -10.54 -4.46
N GLU A 52 14.38 -9.27 -4.11
CA GLU A 52 14.24 -8.80 -2.73
C GLU A 52 12.91 -9.30 -2.14
N GLU A 53 11.80 -9.16 -2.84
CA GLU A 53 10.49 -9.70 -2.47
C GLU A 53 10.51 -11.24 -2.30
N GLY A 54 11.20 -11.94 -3.18
CA GLY A 54 11.40 -13.38 -3.06
C GLY A 54 12.18 -13.76 -1.78
N ARG A 55 13.16 -12.97 -1.37
CA ARG A 55 13.87 -13.17 -0.08
C ARG A 55 12.98 -12.91 1.11
N HIS A 56 12.15 -11.88 1.05
CA HIS A 56 11.16 -11.55 2.09
C HIS A 56 10.19 -12.73 2.30
N LEU A 57 9.63 -13.27 1.24
CA LEU A 57 8.80 -14.49 1.31
C LEU A 57 9.53 -15.62 2.03
N TRP A 58 10.75 -15.95 1.59
CA TRP A 58 11.50 -17.06 2.18
C TRP A 58 11.87 -16.81 3.65
N ALA A 59 12.08 -15.58 4.06
CA ALA A 59 12.28 -15.24 5.46
C ALA A 59 11.03 -15.55 6.30
N MET A 60 9.82 -15.21 5.80
CA MET A 60 8.56 -15.52 6.49
C MET A 60 8.29 -17.04 6.51
N VAL A 61 8.54 -17.74 5.41
CA VAL A 61 8.48 -19.22 5.34
C VAL A 61 9.41 -19.86 6.36
N TYR A 62 10.65 -19.36 6.49
CA TYR A 62 11.58 -19.86 7.49
C TYR A 62 11.07 -19.68 8.92
N LEU A 63 10.51 -18.51 9.26
CA LEU A 63 9.93 -18.27 10.59
C LEU A 63 8.78 -19.23 10.88
N LEU A 64 7.88 -19.45 9.91
CA LEU A 64 6.77 -20.38 10.06
C LEU A 64 7.24 -21.82 10.30
N GLN A 65 8.15 -22.31 9.48
CA GLN A 65 8.68 -23.67 9.60
C GLN A 65 9.50 -23.90 10.88
N LYS A 66 10.29 -22.90 11.28
CA LYS A 66 11.20 -23.00 12.42
C LYS A 66 10.48 -22.97 13.76
N TYR A 67 9.44 -22.14 13.89
CA TYR A 67 8.87 -21.83 15.21
C TYR A 67 7.45 -22.34 15.44
N PHE A 68 6.72 -22.72 14.39
CA PHE A 68 5.29 -23.07 14.52
C PHE A 68 4.98 -24.54 14.21
N GLY A 69 5.99 -25.37 14.09
CA GLY A 69 5.84 -26.83 13.96
C GLY A 69 5.03 -27.25 12.74
N ARG A 70 4.06 -28.15 12.93
CA ARG A 70 3.20 -28.64 11.85
C ARG A 70 2.34 -27.53 11.25
N ASP A 71 1.67 -26.75 12.09
CA ASP A 71 0.80 -25.65 11.64
C ASP A 71 1.59 -24.64 10.79
N GLY A 72 2.83 -24.31 11.20
CA GLY A 72 3.68 -23.41 10.43
C GLY A 72 4.07 -23.96 9.05
N ARG A 73 4.28 -25.26 8.95
CA ARG A 73 4.56 -25.91 7.65
C ARG A 73 3.34 -25.87 6.74
N GLU A 74 2.16 -26.17 7.27
CA GLU A 74 0.91 -26.11 6.50
C GLU A 74 0.63 -24.70 5.98
N GLU A 75 0.83 -23.68 6.81
CA GLU A 75 0.70 -22.26 6.41
C GLU A 75 1.74 -21.85 5.35
N ALA A 76 3.00 -22.30 5.50
CA ALA A 76 4.05 -22.03 4.52
C ALA A 76 3.73 -22.68 3.15
N ASP A 77 3.19 -23.91 3.14
CA ASP A 77 2.75 -24.57 1.93
C ASP A 77 1.59 -23.83 1.27
N GLU A 78 0.64 -23.31 2.06
CA GLU A 78 -0.46 -22.48 1.55
C GLU A 78 0.04 -21.17 0.94
N LEU A 79 1.00 -20.48 1.55
CA LEU A 79 1.62 -19.27 0.97
C LEU A 79 2.17 -19.54 -0.44
N LEU A 80 2.79 -20.71 -0.63
CA LEU A 80 3.38 -21.10 -1.90
C LEU A 80 2.33 -21.59 -2.93
N ARG A 81 1.14 -21.98 -2.50
CA ARG A 81 0.04 -22.41 -3.40
C ARG A 81 -0.78 -21.26 -3.93
N ARG A 82 -0.98 -20.20 -3.13
CA ARG A 82 -1.77 -19.06 -3.55
C ARG A 82 -1.18 -18.39 -4.80
N ARG A 83 -2.05 -17.81 -5.62
CA ARG A 83 -1.69 -17.12 -6.85
C ARG A 83 -2.48 -15.83 -6.95
N SER A 84 -1.81 -14.74 -7.28
CA SER A 84 -2.43 -13.45 -7.51
C SER A 84 -3.51 -13.54 -8.60
N GLY A 85 -4.72 -13.10 -8.29
CA GLY A 85 -5.87 -13.12 -9.20
C GLY A 85 -6.45 -14.52 -9.50
N SER A 86 -6.05 -15.57 -8.77
CA SER A 86 -6.66 -16.91 -8.91
C SER A 86 -8.09 -16.92 -8.35
N GLU A 87 -9.01 -17.57 -9.04
CA GLU A 87 -10.37 -17.81 -8.54
C GLU A 87 -10.39 -18.83 -7.40
N ASP A 88 -9.56 -19.88 -7.48
CA ASP A 88 -9.55 -20.98 -6.52
C ASP A 88 -8.68 -20.72 -5.29
N SER A 89 -7.59 -20.02 -5.45
CA SER A 89 -6.59 -19.80 -4.40
C SER A 89 -5.95 -18.41 -4.49
N PRO A 90 -6.74 -17.34 -4.29
CA PRO A 90 -6.24 -15.96 -4.39
C PRO A 90 -5.34 -15.60 -3.21
N ARG A 91 -4.60 -14.49 -3.33
CA ARG A 91 -3.93 -13.85 -2.20
C ARG A 91 -4.94 -13.38 -1.16
N MET A 92 -4.55 -13.37 0.09
CA MET A 92 -5.44 -13.05 1.23
C MET A 92 -5.98 -11.62 1.18
N LEU A 93 -5.16 -10.68 0.74
CA LEU A 93 -5.53 -9.27 0.65
C LEU A 93 -5.84 -8.88 -0.79
N GLY A 94 -6.97 -8.20 -1.00
CA GLY A 94 -7.52 -7.88 -2.32
C GLY A 94 -6.54 -7.15 -3.25
N ALA A 95 -5.80 -6.18 -2.72
CA ALA A 95 -4.82 -5.40 -3.48
C ALA A 95 -3.76 -6.27 -4.20
N PHE A 96 -3.42 -7.42 -3.63
CA PHE A 96 -2.43 -8.34 -4.19
C PHE A 96 -3.01 -9.31 -5.24
N ASN A 97 -4.28 -9.19 -5.54
CA ASN A 97 -4.93 -9.89 -6.65
C ASN A 97 -5.14 -9.01 -7.89
N GLU A 98 -4.90 -7.69 -7.77
CA GLU A 98 -4.98 -6.76 -8.89
C GLU A 98 -3.79 -6.93 -9.84
N ALA A 99 -4.05 -6.79 -11.13
CA ALA A 99 -3.01 -6.92 -12.13
C ALA A 99 -2.09 -5.69 -12.19
N THR A 100 -0.80 -5.91 -12.47
CA THR A 100 0.17 -4.85 -12.80
C THR A 100 0.49 -4.90 -14.30
N PRO A 101 -0.37 -4.34 -15.16
CA PRO A 101 -0.33 -4.57 -16.61
C PRO A 101 0.74 -3.77 -17.35
N ASP A 102 1.27 -2.72 -16.75
CA ASP A 102 2.19 -1.77 -17.39
C ASP A 102 3.18 -1.16 -16.39
N TRP A 103 4.19 -0.48 -16.94
CA TRP A 103 5.27 0.14 -16.16
C TRP A 103 4.78 1.28 -15.25
N LEU A 104 3.75 2.03 -15.61
CA LEU A 104 3.18 3.04 -14.72
C LEU A 104 2.52 2.36 -13.51
N SER A 105 1.80 1.25 -13.72
CA SER A 105 1.23 0.45 -12.62
C SER A 105 2.32 -0.13 -11.71
N PHE A 106 3.45 -0.58 -12.27
CA PHE A 106 4.61 -1.02 -11.48
C PHE A 106 5.16 0.11 -10.61
N PHE A 107 5.39 1.29 -11.18
CA PHE A 107 5.88 2.44 -10.41
C PHE A 107 4.87 2.91 -9.35
N MET A 108 3.55 2.84 -9.65
CA MET A 108 2.52 3.15 -8.68
C MET A 108 2.48 2.10 -7.55
N PHE A 109 2.62 0.81 -7.88
CA PHE A 109 2.69 -0.26 -6.90
C PHE A 109 3.88 -0.06 -5.95
N THR A 110 5.10 0.04 -6.47
CA THR A 110 6.32 0.24 -5.67
C THR A 110 6.33 1.58 -4.92
N TYR A 111 5.54 2.57 -5.35
CA TYR A 111 5.39 3.81 -4.59
C TYR A 111 4.33 3.71 -3.49
N PHE A 112 3.13 3.20 -3.78
CA PHE A 112 2.00 3.19 -2.86
C PHE A 112 1.93 1.92 -2.01
N THR A 113 2.04 0.75 -2.61
CA THR A 113 1.87 -0.54 -1.92
C THR A 113 3.08 -0.87 -1.07
N ASP A 114 4.31 -0.71 -1.59
CA ASP A 114 5.52 -0.93 -0.80
C ASP A 114 5.68 0.12 0.32
N ARG A 115 5.08 1.31 0.15
CA ARG A 115 5.01 2.31 1.24
C ARG A 115 4.07 1.88 2.36
N ASP A 116 2.95 1.21 2.06
CA ASP A 116 2.17 0.54 3.10
C ASP A 116 3.01 -0.55 3.76
N GLY A 117 3.68 -1.40 2.97
CA GLY A 117 4.62 -2.41 3.45
C GLY A 117 5.64 -1.84 4.44
N LYS A 118 6.27 -0.71 4.11
CA LYS A 118 7.15 0.02 5.04
C LYS A 118 6.46 0.32 6.37
N MET A 119 5.23 0.83 6.37
CA MET A 119 4.51 1.16 7.60
C MET A 119 4.20 -0.10 8.44
N GLN A 120 3.77 -1.19 7.79
CA GLN A 120 3.51 -2.48 8.43
C GLN A 120 4.79 -3.08 9.01
N LEU A 121 5.88 -3.09 8.25
CA LEU A 121 7.18 -3.61 8.69
C LEU A 121 7.76 -2.82 9.86
N HIS A 122 7.63 -1.49 9.88
CA HIS A 122 8.01 -0.67 11.04
C HIS A 122 7.24 -1.09 12.30
N SER A 123 5.95 -1.35 12.15
CA SER A 123 5.09 -1.80 13.23
C SER A 123 5.45 -3.21 13.71
N LEU A 124 5.71 -4.16 12.81
CA LEU A 124 6.15 -5.53 13.11
C LEU A 124 7.58 -5.58 13.67
N ALA A 125 8.45 -4.64 13.30
CA ALA A 125 9.81 -4.52 13.85
C ALA A 125 9.83 -4.17 15.35
N GLN A 126 8.69 -3.78 15.94
CA GLN A 126 8.50 -3.59 17.37
C GLN A 126 8.03 -4.86 18.10
N SER A 127 7.86 -5.97 17.37
CA SER A 127 7.44 -7.24 17.98
C SER A 127 8.41 -7.72 19.06
N GLY A 128 7.87 -8.14 20.19
CA GLY A 128 8.62 -8.85 21.22
C GLY A 128 9.16 -10.22 20.77
N PHE A 129 8.70 -10.74 19.63
CA PHE A 129 9.26 -11.91 19.00
C PHE A 129 10.47 -11.51 18.13
N ASP A 130 11.64 -11.53 18.75
CA ASP A 130 12.90 -11.05 18.18
C ASP A 130 13.23 -11.59 16.76
N PRO A 131 12.95 -12.87 16.39
CA PRO A 131 13.18 -13.32 15.01
C PRO A 131 12.38 -12.54 13.98
N LEU A 132 11.11 -12.22 14.25
CA LEU A 132 10.29 -11.39 13.37
C LEU A 132 10.78 -9.94 13.35
N SER A 133 11.02 -9.36 14.52
CA SER A 133 11.52 -7.98 14.66
C SER A 133 12.77 -7.74 13.82
N ARG A 134 13.77 -8.63 13.92
CA ARG A 134 15.02 -8.53 13.13
C ARG A 134 14.78 -8.72 11.63
N THR A 135 13.94 -9.68 11.26
CA THR A 135 13.58 -9.90 9.86
C THR A 135 12.95 -8.66 9.25
N CYS A 136 11.96 -8.06 9.92
CA CYS A 136 11.30 -6.84 9.44
C CYS A 136 12.26 -5.64 9.34
N ARG A 137 13.20 -5.50 10.28
CA ARG A 137 14.24 -4.45 10.20
C ARG A 137 15.17 -4.62 9.00
N PHE A 138 15.48 -5.87 8.64
CA PHE A 138 16.25 -6.16 7.44
C PHE A 138 15.45 -5.82 6.18
N MET A 139 14.18 -6.25 6.07
CA MET A 139 13.31 -5.95 4.94
C MET A 139 13.17 -4.43 4.72
N LEU A 140 13.03 -3.65 5.79
CA LEU A 140 12.94 -2.17 5.72
C LEU A 140 14.13 -1.52 5.01
N THR A 141 15.31 -2.13 5.00
CA THR A 141 16.47 -1.59 4.28
C THR A 141 16.32 -1.72 2.77
N GLU A 142 15.60 -2.74 2.31
CA GLU A 142 15.33 -3.01 0.89
C GLU A 142 14.09 -2.20 0.40
N GLU A 143 13.07 -2.06 1.23
CA GLU A 143 11.87 -1.25 0.93
C GLU A 143 12.20 0.21 0.55
N ALA A 144 13.26 0.77 1.09
CA ALA A 144 13.72 2.10 0.73
C ALA A 144 14.09 2.21 -0.77
N HIS A 145 14.66 1.13 -1.33
CA HIS A 145 14.97 1.05 -2.76
C HIS A 145 13.70 0.92 -3.61
N HIS A 146 12.76 0.08 -3.20
CA HIS A 146 11.48 -0.10 -3.90
C HIS A 146 10.74 1.23 -4.03
N MET A 147 10.56 1.96 -2.93
CA MET A 147 9.90 3.27 -2.95
C MET A 147 10.65 4.29 -3.81
N PHE A 148 11.99 4.26 -3.83
CA PHE A 148 12.79 5.12 -4.72
C PHE A 148 12.54 4.78 -6.20
N VAL A 149 12.45 3.50 -6.56
CA VAL A 149 12.13 3.06 -7.93
C VAL A 149 10.76 3.59 -8.35
N GLY A 150 9.74 3.45 -7.49
CA GLY A 150 8.39 3.95 -7.75
C GLY A 150 8.36 5.47 -7.92
N GLU A 151 8.90 6.21 -6.97
CA GLU A 151 8.89 7.68 -6.98
C GLU A 151 9.59 8.26 -8.20
N THR A 152 10.81 7.76 -8.50
CA THR A 152 11.59 8.25 -9.65
C THR A 152 10.98 7.80 -10.97
N GLY A 153 10.36 6.62 -11.01
CA GLY A 153 9.63 6.12 -12.17
C GLY A 153 8.45 7.02 -12.52
N ILE A 154 7.59 7.32 -11.56
CA ILE A 154 6.45 8.24 -11.75
C ILE A 154 6.96 9.63 -12.15
N THR A 155 8.02 10.13 -11.50
CA THR A 155 8.62 11.44 -11.85
C THR A 155 9.02 11.48 -13.33
N ARG A 156 9.67 10.43 -13.83
CA ARG A 156 10.09 10.35 -15.25
C ARG A 156 8.90 10.30 -16.21
N VAL A 157 7.82 9.57 -15.85
CA VAL A 157 6.60 9.53 -16.65
C VAL A 157 5.96 10.92 -16.71
N VAL A 158 5.77 11.58 -15.57
CA VAL A 158 5.22 12.95 -15.50
C VAL A 158 6.08 13.93 -16.28
N GLN A 159 7.41 13.91 -16.10
CA GLN A 159 8.35 14.78 -16.81
C GLN A 159 8.24 14.57 -18.33
N ARG A 160 8.26 13.32 -18.81
CA ARG A 160 8.15 13.02 -20.23
C ARG A 160 6.86 13.52 -20.86
N THR A 161 5.74 13.39 -20.13
CA THR A 161 4.44 13.93 -20.56
C THR A 161 4.49 15.45 -20.67
N CYS A 162 4.98 16.13 -19.64
CA CYS A 162 5.10 17.58 -19.62
C CYS A 162 6.03 18.12 -20.72
N ASP A 163 7.17 17.47 -20.94
CA ASP A 163 8.12 17.85 -22.00
C ASP A 163 7.48 17.72 -23.39
N ALA A 164 6.82 16.59 -23.65
CA ALA A 164 6.15 16.36 -24.93
C ALA A 164 5.02 17.35 -25.19
N MET A 165 4.21 17.66 -24.19
CA MET A 165 3.15 18.67 -24.29
C MET A 165 3.74 20.06 -24.62
N LYS A 166 4.80 20.45 -23.94
CA LYS A 166 5.47 21.72 -24.13
C LYS A 166 6.11 21.82 -25.53
N GLU A 167 6.80 20.77 -25.99
CA GLU A 167 7.41 20.70 -27.32
C GLU A 167 6.35 20.81 -28.44
N ALA A 168 5.16 20.24 -28.22
CA ALA A 168 4.04 20.26 -29.16
C ALA A 168 3.14 21.50 -29.05
N GLY A 169 3.37 22.40 -28.07
CA GLY A 169 2.54 23.57 -27.83
C GLY A 169 1.13 23.20 -27.34
N ILE A 170 0.98 22.11 -26.59
CA ILE A 170 -0.29 21.68 -26.00
C ILE A 170 -0.37 22.14 -24.55
N ASP A 171 -1.17 23.15 -24.27
CA ASP A 171 -1.34 23.72 -22.93
C ASP A 171 -2.49 23.09 -22.15
N ASP A 172 -3.49 22.51 -22.86
CA ASP A 172 -4.64 21.86 -22.23
C ASP A 172 -4.32 20.41 -21.83
N PRO A 173 -4.23 20.09 -20.52
CA PRO A 173 -3.96 18.74 -20.04
C PRO A 173 -5.11 17.76 -20.30
N PHE A 174 -6.31 18.24 -20.60
CA PHE A 174 -7.47 17.44 -20.93
C PHE A 174 -7.65 17.18 -22.44
N ALA A 175 -6.75 17.68 -23.28
CA ALA A 175 -6.68 17.32 -24.70
C ALA A 175 -6.10 15.89 -24.88
N ILE A 176 -6.74 14.90 -24.24
CA ILE A 176 -6.24 13.53 -24.04
C ILE A 176 -5.73 12.90 -25.33
N ASP A 177 -6.53 12.93 -26.40
CA ASP A 177 -6.18 12.31 -27.69
C ASP A 177 -4.95 12.96 -28.32
N LYS A 178 -4.81 14.29 -28.19
CA LYS A 178 -3.64 15.02 -28.70
C LYS A 178 -2.40 14.65 -27.93
N VAL A 179 -2.49 14.56 -26.59
CA VAL A 179 -1.36 14.18 -25.73
C VAL A 179 -0.94 12.74 -26.01
N ARG A 180 -1.89 11.81 -26.11
CA ARG A 180 -1.59 10.39 -26.44
C ARG A 180 -0.98 10.22 -27.83
N ALA A 181 -1.36 11.03 -28.79
CA ALA A 181 -0.77 11.03 -30.14
C ALA A 181 0.74 11.36 -30.12
N LEU A 182 1.26 11.99 -29.05
CA LEU A 182 2.69 12.22 -28.86
C LEU A 182 3.44 10.98 -28.33
N GLY A 183 2.75 9.86 -28.11
CA GLY A 183 3.34 8.64 -27.56
C GLY A 183 3.68 8.74 -26.07
N VAL A 184 2.93 9.54 -25.31
CA VAL A 184 3.07 9.71 -23.85
C VAL A 184 1.76 9.41 -23.12
N ILE A 185 1.82 9.21 -21.81
CA ILE A 185 0.64 8.99 -20.97
C ILE A 185 0.11 10.34 -20.52
N ASP A 186 -1.16 10.63 -20.80
CA ASP A 186 -1.80 11.88 -20.37
C ASP A 186 -1.93 12.00 -18.84
N LEU A 187 -1.90 13.23 -18.31
CA LEU A 187 -1.96 13.51 -16.88
C LEU A 187 -3.25 13.00 -16.21
N PRO A 188 -4.44 13.11 -16.83
CA PRO A 188 -5.66 12.49 -16.29
C PRO A 188 -5.56 10.96 -16.11
N THR A 189 -4.88 10.26 -17.01
CA THR A 189 -4.62 8.81 -16.86
C THR A 189 -3.67 8.52 -15.71
N ILE A 190 -2.61 9.32 -15.54
CA ILE A 190 -1.71 9.23 -14.37
C ILE A 190 -2.51 9.43 -13.08
N GLN A 191 -3.41 10.43 -13.05
CA GLN A 191 -4.29 10.69 -11.90
C GLN A 191 -5.20 9.50 -11.58
N LYS A 192 -5.81 8.86 -12.56
CA LYS A 192 -6.67 7.68 -12.37
C LYS A 192 -5.87 6.49 -11.79
N LYS A 193 -4.69 6.22 -12.32
CA LYS A 193 -3.79 5.18 -11.80
C LYS A 193 -3.38 5.45 -10.34
N LEU A 194 -3.09 6.71 -10.03
CA LEU A 194 -2.79 7.14 -8.67
C LEU A 194 -3.96 6.88 -7.72
N HIS A 195 -5.18 7.26 -8.12
CA HIS A 195 -6.39 7.01 -7.34
C HIS A 195 -6.55 5.52 -7.02
N LEU A 196 -6.40 4.66 -8.03
CA LEU A 196 -6.55 3.22 -7.89
C LEU A 196 -5.53 2.66 -6.89
N HIS A 197 -4.24 2.87 -7.13
CA HIS A 197 -3.17 2.28 -6.31
C HIS A 197 -3.17 2.80 -4.88
N TYR A 198 -3.42 4.11 -4.68
CA TYR A 198 -3.55 4.67 -3.34
C TYR A 198 -4.74 4.05 -2.58
N SER A 199 -5.91 3.93 -3.22
CA SER A 199 -7.11 3.38 -2.56
C SER A 199 -6.96 1.90 -2.21
N LEU A 200 -6.37 1.10 -3.11
CA LEU A 200 -6.07 -0.31 -2.85
C LEU A 200 -5.09 -0.46 -1.67
N SER A 201 -4.08 0.39 -1.60
CA SER A 201 -3.11 0.35 -0.50
C SER A 201 -3.72 0.77 0.84
N LEU A 202 -4.71 1.68 0.85
CA LEU A 202 -5.43 2.02 2.09
C LEU A 202 -6.17 0.83 2.71
N ASP A 203 -6.62 -0.11 1.90
CA ASP A 203 -7.32 -1.31 2.38
C ASP A 203 -6.38 -2.29 3.10
N LEU A 204 -5.06 -2.23 2.85
CA LEU A 204 -4.07 -3.08 3.50
C LEU A 204 -3.92 -2.79 5.01
N PHE A 205 -4.31 -1.61 5.46
CA PHE A 205 -4.34 -1.27 6.89
C PHE A 205 -5.48 -1.94 7.67
N GLY A 206 -6.45 -2.55 6.98
CA GLY A 206 -7.61 -3.16 7.62
C GLY A 206 -8.73 -2.14 7.93
N SER A 207 -9.69 -2.55 8.75
CA SER A 207 -10.78 -1.66 9.20
C SER A 207 -10.25 -0.52 10.06
N GLU A 208 -10.93 0.61 10.05
CA GLU A 208 -10.60 1.84 10.80
C GLU A 208 -10.46 1.55 12.29
N VAL A 209 -11.43 0.80 12.84
CA VAL A 209 -11.46 0.31 14.23
C VAL A 209 -11.24 -1.19 14.24
N SER A 210 -10.28 -1.68 15.05
CA SER A 210 -9.90 -3.08 15.08
C SER A 210 -9.49 -3.57 16.48
N THR A 211 -10.23 -4.52 17.01
CA THR A 211 -9.85 -5.23 18.23
C THR A 211 -8.64 -6.15 18.02
N ASN A 212 -8.44 -6.68 16.81
CA ASN A 212 -7.25 -7.49 16.49
C ASN A 212 -5.96 -6.65 16.54
N ALA A 213 -6.01 -5.41 16.02
CA ALA A 213 -4.88 -4.49 16.13
C ALA A 213 -4.58 -4.12 17.59
N ALA A 214 -5.63 -3.84 18.39
CA ALA A 214 -5.51 -3.60 19.83
C ALA A 214 -4.88 -4.80 20.57
N ASN A 215 -5.33 -6.01 20.30
CA ASN A 215 -4.78 -7.22 20.90
C ASN A 215 -3.31 -7.44 20.51
N ALA A 216 -2.95 -7.24 19.25
CA ALA A 216 -1.57 -7.37 18.81
C ALA A 216 -0.64 -6.35 19.50
N PHE A 217 -1.11 -5.12 19.68
CA PHE A 217 -0.38 -4.06 20.38
C PHE A 217 -0.21 -4.39 21.87
N ASN A 218 -1.30 -4.68 22.57
CA ASN A 218 -1.29 -4.99 24.01
C ASN A 218 -0.45 -6.21 24.35
N ASN A 219 -0.35 -7.19 23.44
CA ASN A 219 0.46 -8.38 23.59
C ASN A 219 1.92 -8.19 23.15
N GLY A 220 2.33 -6.98 22.79
CA GLY A 220 3.69 -6.68 22.35
C GLY A 220 4.10 -7.40 21.06
N LEU A 221 3.14 -7.79 20.22
CA LEU A 221 3.40 -8.50 18.96
C LEU A 221 3.56 -7.54 17.77
N LYS A 222 3.04 -6.32 17.91
CA LYS A 222 3.07 -5.26 16.91
C LYS A 222 3.04 -3.91 17.61
N GLY A 223 3.83 -2.93 17.15
CA GLY A 223 3.79 -1.55 17.63
C GLY A 223 3.15 -0.60 16.62
N ARG A 224 3.39 0.69 16.80
CA ARG A 224 2.99 1.77 15.89
C ARG A 224 4.14 2.13 14.94
N TYR A 225 3.84 2.86 13.90
CA TYR A 225 4.87 3.47 13.07
C TYR A 225 5.73 4.42 13.91
N GLN A 226 7.06 4.24 13.84
CA GLN A 226 8.02 5.01 14.63
C GLN A 226 7.77 4.98 16.16
N GLU A 227 7.35 3.84 16.69
CA GLU A 227 7.02 3.62 18.10
C GLU A 227 8.06 4.22 19.06
N THR A 228 9.37 4.07 18.76
CA THR A 228 10.47 4.57 19.58
C THR A 228 10.56 6.09 19.70
N LYS A 229 9.80 6.83 18.89
CA LYS A 229 9.71 8.30 18.94
C LYS A 229 8.49 8.80 19.70
N ILE A 230 7.65 7.90 20.21
CA ILE A 230 6.42 8.23 20.91
C ILE A 230 6.68 8.02 22.40
N ASP A 231 6.55 9.08 23.17
CA ASP A 231 6.78 9.10 24.61
C ASP A 231 5.44 8.97 25.36
N ASP A 232 4.92 7.74 25.42
CA ASP A 232 3.69 7.40 26.14
C ASP A 232 3.78 6.02 26.84
N ASP A 233 4.98 5.56 27.12
CA ASP A 233 5.24 4.25 27.74
C ASP A 233 4.53 3.06 27.08
N HIS A 234 4.26 3.14 25.79
CA HIS A 234 3.49 2.15 25.01
C HIS A 234 2.08 1.92 25.59
N ARG A 235 1.46 2.99 26.12
CA ARG A 235 0.13 2.95 26.70
C ARG A 235 -0.83 3.86 25.94
N LEU A 236 -2.02 3.35 25.68
CA LEU A 236 -3.10 4.07 25.00
C LEU A 236 -4.37 4.15 25.85
N ASP A 237 -4.25 3.84 27.14
CA ASP A 237 -5.36 3.91 28.09
C ASP A 237 -5.88 5.35 28.17
N ASN A 238 -7.20 5.51 28.12
CA ASN A 238 -7.88 6.79 28.23
C ASN A 238 -7.56 7.84 27.15
N SER A 239 -6.91 7.45 26.06
CA SER A 239 -6.70 8.34 24.90
C SER A 239 -7.69 8.01 23.77
N THR A 240 -8.04 9.03 22.98
CA THR A 240 -8.88 8.87 21.79
C THR A 240 -8.13 9.25 20.52
N TYR A 241 -8.62 8.78 19.38
CA TYR A 241 -8.12 9.12 18.06
C TYR A 241 -9.30 9.39 17.12
N PRO A 242 -9.27 10.47 16.33
CA PRO A 242 -10.35 10.78 15.41
C PRO A 242 -10.41 9.77 14.26
N VAL A 243 -11.58 9.19 14.04
CA VAL A 243 -11.86 8.19 13.01
C VAL A 243 -12.98 8.67 12.12
N LEU A 244 -12.81 8.56 10.81
CA LEU A 244 -13.87 8.84 9.85
C LEU A 244 -14.90 7.72 9.87
N LYS A 245 -16.18 8.09 10.01
CA LYS A 245 -17.32 7.17 9.98
C LYS A 245 -18.40 7.64 9.01
N PHE A 246 -19.20 6.68 8.54
CA PHE A 246 -20.38 6.96 7.73
C PHE A 246 -21.63 6.91 8.62
N ILE A 247 -22.19 8.08 8.94
CA ILE A 247 -23.32 8.23 9.86
C ILE A 247 -24.38 9.12 9.21
N ASP A 248 -25.62 8.63 9.15
CA ASP A 248 -26.77 9.36 8.58
C ASP A 248 -26.51 9.88 7.15
N GLY A 249 -25.88 9.08 6.31
CA GLY A 249 -25.59 9.45 4.91
C GLY A 249 -24.42 10.44 4.75
N GLN A 250 -23.65 10.72 5.79
CA GLN A 250 -22.56 11.68 5.79
C GLN A 250 -21.28 11.10 6.36
N ILE A 251 -20.13 11.59 5.86
CA ILE A 251 -18.83 11.31 6.45
C ILE A 251 -18.65 12.23 7.67
N LYS A 252 -18.50 11.65 8.86
CA LYS A 252 -18.29 12.37 10.11
C LYS A 252 -17.00 11.91 10.78
N LEU A 253 -16.36 12.81 11.50
CA LEU A 253 -15.21 12.51 12.36
C LEU A 253 -15.74 12.19 13.77
N VAL A 254 -15.36 11.04 14.30
CA VAL A 254 -15.77 10.54 15.63
C VAL A 254 -14.54 10.12 16.41
N ASP A 255 -14.47 10.53 17.68
CA ASP A 255 -13.40 10.09 18.56
C ASP A 255 -13.64 8.65 19.01
N GLU A 256 -12.69 7.76 18.68
CA GLU A 256 -12.66 6.36 19.10
C GLU A 256 -11.52 6.12 20.09
N PRO A 257 -11.57 5.06 20.92
CA PRO A 257 -10.44 4.70 21.75
C PRO A 257 -9.17 4.50 20.89
N ALA A 258 -8.09 5.19 21.23
CA ALA A 258 -6.87 5.18 20.44
C ALA A 258 -6.30 3.77 20.24
N LEU A 259 -6.51 2.89 21.23
CA LEU A 259 -6.09 1.48 21.16
C LEU A 259 -6.78 0.71 20.03
N THR A 260 -8.05 0.96 19.76
CA THR A 260 -8.80 0.31 18.68
C THR A 260 -8.65 1.04 17.34
N ALA A 261 -8.20 2.30 17.35
CA ALA A 261 -8.00 3.14 16.18
C ALA A 261 -6.57 3.07 15.58
N LEU A 262 -5.75 2.08 15.97
CA LEU A 262 -4.36 1.95 15.53
C LEU A 262 -4.21 1.85 14.01
N ASN A 263 -5.14 1.16 13.34
CA ASN A 263 -5.13 1.07 11.88
C ASN A 263 -5.42 2.43 11.23
N MET A 264 -6.33 3.22 11.80
CA MET A 264 -6.61 4.57 11.31
C MET A 264 -5.41 5.48 11.46
N ARG A 265 -4.74 5.46 12.61
CA ARG A 265 -3.52 6.22 12.83
C ARG A 265 -2.42 5.86 11.83
N LEU A 266 -2.21 4.56 11.61
CA LEU A 266 -1.19 4.09 10.67
C LEU A 266 -1.50 4.52 9.22
N ARG A 267 -2.78 4.51 8.85
CA ARG A 267 -3.28 5.00 7.55
C ARG A 267 -3.06 6.50 7.38
N ASP A 268 -3.24 7.29 8.44
CA ASP A 268 -2.98 8.73 8.39
C ASP A 268 -1.49 9.04 8.23
N ASP A 269 -0.61 8.33 8.94
CA ASP A 269 0.84 8.42 8.78
C ASP A 269 1.26 8.08 7.33
N TYR A 270 0.68 7.02 6.76
CA TYR A 270 0.87 6.62 5.37
C TYR A 270 0.42 7.71 4.38
N THR A 271 -0.78 8.27 4.58
CA THR A 271 -1.33 9.31 3.72
C THR A 271 -0.43 10.55 3.70
N GLN A 272 0.07 10.97 4.86
CA GLN A 272 1.01 12.07 4.98
C GLN A 272 2.34 11.78 4.26
N ASP A 273 2.83 10.53 4.34
CA ASP A 273 4.06 10.13 3.64
C ASP A 273 3.87 10.08 2.12
N CYS A 274 2.72 9.60 1.63
CA CYS A 274 2.36 9.63 0.21
C CYS A 274 2.32 11.05 -0.37
N ALA A 275 1.82 12.02 0.38
CA ALA A 275 1.71 13.40 -0.07
C ALA A 275 3.07 14.04 -0.45
N LYS A 276 4.18 13.54 0.11
CA LYS A 276 5.53 14.05 -0.21
C LYS A 276 5.94 13.85 -1.67
N GLY A 277 5.57 12.71 -2.27
CA GLY A 277 5.82 12.45 -3.69
C GLY A 277 4.98 13.34 -4.60
N LEU A 278 3.72 13.58 -4.23
CA LEU A 278 2.85 14.48 -4.99
C LEU A 278 3.42 15.89 -5.10
N LEU A 279 4.01 16.41 -4.03
CA LEU A 279 4.67 17.73 -4.07
C LEU A 279 5.78 17.80 -5.12
N ARG A 280 6.53 16.70 -5.29
CA ARG A 280 7.62 16.64 -6.29
C ARG A 280 7.06 16.53 -7.71
N TRP A 281 6.07 15.68 -7.92
CA TRP A 281 5.44 15.51 -9.24
C TRP A 281 4.70 16.79 -9.66
N ASN A 282 3.98 17.43 -8.76
CA ASN A 282 3.30 18.69 -9.03
C ASN A 282 4.29 19.85 -9.30
N LYS A 283 5.48 19.81 -8.69
CA LYS A 283 6.55 20.75 -9.04
C LYS A 283 7.01 20.57 -10.48
N VAL A 284 7.10 19.36 -10.99
CA VAL A 284 7.43 19.09 -12.41
C VAL A 284 6.36 19.68 -13.32
N ILE A 285 5.08 19.40 -13.04
CA ILE A 285 3.94 19.89 -13.83
C ILE A 285 3.90 21.43 -13.83
N SER A 286 4.01 22.07 -12.66
CA SER A 286 3.97 23.52 -12.54
C SER A 286 5.18 24.21 -13.20
N THR A 287 6.37 23.59 -13.13
CA THR A 287 7.57 24.09 -13.81
C THR A 287 7.43 24.04 -15.34
N ALA A 288 6.67 23.08 -15.85
CA ALA A 288 6.32 23.00 -17.28
C ALA A 288 5.27 24.04 -17.72
N GLY A 289 4.64 24.73 -16.77
CA GLY A 289 3.58 25.72 -17.04
C GLY A 289 2.20 25.10 -17.32
N ILE A 290 2.01 23.80 -17.01
CA ILE A 290 0.74 23.10 -17.28
C ILE A 290 -0.20 23.31 -16.09
N ALA A 291 -1.46 23.69 -16.40
CA ALA A 291 -2.51 23.93 -15.40
C ALA A 291 -3.17 22.61 -14.95
N PHE A 292 -2.41 21.77 -14.26
CA PHE A 292 -2.86 20.49 -13.71
C PHE A 292 -2.17 20.23 -12.37
N GLU A 293 -2.88 19.52 -11.49
CA GLU A 293 -2.35 19.11 -10.19
C GLU A 293 -2.79 17.67 -9.89
N LEU A 294 -1.83 16.79 -9.60
CA LEU A 294 -2.09 15.44 -9.08
C LEU A 294 -2.52 15.54 -7.61
N LYS A 295 -3.57 14.78 -7.25
CA LYS A 295 -4.15 14.78 -5.89
C LYS A 295 -4.38 13.36 -5.40
N LEU A 296 -4.15 13.12 -4.11
CA LEU A 296 -4.66 11.91 -3.46
C LEU A 296 -6.19 12.00 -3.41
N PRO A 297 -6.90 10.89 -3.65
CA PRO A 297 -8.34 10.88 -3.42
C PRO A 297 -8.62 10.89 -1.91
N HIS A 298 -9.85 11.22 -1.56
CA HIS A 298 -10.34 11.08 -0.19
C HIS A 298 -10.21 9.64 0.31
N THR A 299 -9.90 9.44 1.59
CA THR A 299 -9.67 8.11 2.17
C THR A 299 -10.90 7.19 2.16
N ALA A 300 -12.09 7.73 1.93
CA ALA A 300 -13.33 6.95 1.71
C ALA A 300 -13.52 6.50 0.25
N PHE A 301 -12.68 6.98 -0.70
CA PHE A 301 -12.83 6.65 -2.10
C PHE A 301 -12.42 5.20 -2.39
N HIS A 302 -13.26 4.47 -3.12
CA HIS A 302 -12.99 3.12 -3.65
C HIS A 302 -12.50 2.12 -2.59
N ARG A 303 -13.21 2.06 -1.45
CA ARG A 303 -12.87 1.15 -0.35
C ARG A 303 -13.54 -0.22 -0.53
N GLN A 304 -12.78 -1.29 -0.25
CA GLN A 304 -13.26 -2.68 -0.30
C GLN A 304 -13.49 -3.27 1.10
N ILE A 305 -12.95 -2.63 2.13
CA ILE A 305 -13.08 -3.05 3.54
C ILE A 305 -13.34 -1.86 4.45
N GLY A 306 -13.72 -2.15 5.70
CA GLY A 306 -13.91 -1.15 6.74
C GLY A 306 -15.21 -0.37 6.62
N GLU A 307 -15.22 0.81 7.19
CA GLU A 307 -16.39 1.69 7.36
C GLU A 307 -17.03 2.12 6.01
N PHE A 308 -16.22 2.24 4.97
CA PHE A 308 -16.65 2.78 3.68
C PHE A 308 -16.80 1.71 2.57
N LYS A 309 -16.79 0.42 2.92
CA LYS A 309 -16.84 -0.68 1.96
C LYS A 309 -18.05 -0.60 1.01
N ASP A 310 -19.22 -0.26 1.56
CA ASP A 310 -20.48 -0.19 0.81
C ASP A 310 -20.93 1.26 0.59
N VAL A 311 -20.00 2.21 0.71
CA VAL A 311 -20.24 3.64 0.56
C VAL A 311 -19.58 4.16 -0.72
N HIS A 312 -20.35 4.78 -1.59
CA HIS A 312 -19.82 5.40 -2.80
C HIS A 312 -19.44 6.86 -2.54
N ALA A 313 -18.16 7.08 -2.25
CA ALA A 313 -17.58 8.42 -2.14
C ALA A 313 -16.82 8.77 -3.42
N SER A 314 -16.95 10.00 -3.92
CA SER A 314 -16.12 10.50 -5.03
C SER A 314 -14.66 10.70 -4.58
N PRO A 315 -13.69 10.89 -5.52
CA PRO A 315 -12.32 11.25 -5.15
C PRO A 315 -12.21 12.48 -4.25
N GLU A 316 -13.20 13.39 -4.29
CA GLU A 316 -13.27 14.60 -3.46
C GLU A 316 -13.94 14.34 -2.09
N GLY A 317 -14.38 13.11 -1.80
CA GLY A 317 -15.01 12.75 -0.53
C GLY A 317 -16.50 13.07 -0.46
N VAL A 318 -17.16 13.29 -1.58
CA VAL A 318 -18.61 13.53 -1.64
C VAL A 318 -19.32 12.19 -1.84
N ILE A 319 -20.35 11.92 -1.03
CA ILE A 319 -21.20 10.74 -1.21
C ILE A 319 -22.00 10.87 -2.49
N VAL A 320 -22.00 9.83 -3.30
CA VAL A 320 -22.65 9.81 -4.62
C VAL A 320 -23.50 8.55 -4.77
N ASP A 321 -24.48 8.60 -5.70
CA ASP A 321 -25.27 7.43 -6.07
C ASP A 321 -24.49 6.44 -6.96
N ASP A 322 -25.03 5.24 -7.14
CA ASP A 322 -24.41 4.16 -7.91
C ASP A 322 -24.09 4.57 -9.35
N ALA A 323 -24.96 5.34 -10.00
CA ALA A 323 -24.79 5.76 -11.38
C ALA A 323 -23.65 6.77 -11.54
N THR A 324 -23.53 7.68 -10.60
CA THR A 324 -22.43 8.65 -10.52
C THR A 324 -21.11 7.95 -10.16
N TRP A 325 -21.16 7.02 -9.22
CA TRP A 325 -20.01 6.21 -8.86
C TRP A 325 -19.47 5.41 -10.04
N ALA A 326 -20.33 4.70 -10.77
CA ALA A 326 -19.93 3.91 -11.94
C ALA A 326 -19.20 4.75 -13.01
N LYS A 327 -19.52 6.05 -13.12
CA LYS A 327 -18.81 6.98 -14.02
C LYS A 327 -17.49 7.51 -13.46
N LYS A 328 -17.38 7.65 -12.14
CA LYS A 328 -16.21 8.29 -11.47
C LYS A 328 -15.10 7.33 -11.08
N ARG A 329 -15.43 6.05 -10.87
CA ARG A 329 -14.43 5.03 -10.48
C ARG A 329 -13.50 4.62 -11.64
N ASN A 330 -13.94 4.81 -12.86
CA ASN A 330 -13.20 4.50 -14.10
C ASN A 330 -12.58 5.82 -14.67
#